data_0f266d18cf7ee871943a175f02536062
#
_entry.id   0f266d18cf7ee871943a175f02536062
#
_cell.length_a   1.000
_cell.length_b   1.000
_cell.length_c   1.000
_cell.angle_alpha   90.00
_cell.angle_beta   90.00
_cell.angle_gamma   90.00
#
_symmetry.space_group_name_H-M   'P 1'
#
loop_
_entity.id
_entity.type
_entity.pdbx_description
1 polymer ?
#
loop_
_entity_poly.entity_id
_entity_poly.type
_entity_poly.pdbx_seq_one_letter_code
_entity_poly.pdbx_strand_id
1 'polypeptide(L)'
;CITEEKKKLITFKWIISVGLFVQPCDIDNILEIANANKLWVLDDAAQSFGSSYKNKISGNLCDISATSFFPAKPLGCYGDGGAFFTNNENYYKIAYSAHLHGMGSNKYEYDRIGMNGRIDTIQAAILIEKLKIFKSELIKRSELAEYYKRQFLDLGTNIKLPKVISGATS
;
A
#
# COMPACT_ATOMS: atom_id res chain seq x y z
N CYS A 1 -21.79 -13.70 -1.23
CA CYS A 1 -22.47 -12.97 -2.32
C CYS A 1 -23.59 -12.12 -1.74
N ILE A 2 -23.65 -10.86 -2.14
CA ILE A 2 -24.74 -9.94 -1.75
C ILE A 2 -25.90 -10.15 -2.74
N THR A 3 -27.10 -10.38 -2.24
CA THR A 3 -28.31 -10.55 -3.08
C THR A 3 -28.67 -9.21 -3.76
N GLU A 4 -29.35 -9.27 -4.93
CA GLU A 4 -29.77 -8.06 -5.67
C GLU A 4 -30.62 -7.09 -4.83
N GLU A 5 -31.47 -7.61 -3.94
CA GLU A 5 -32.24 -6.77 -2.99
C GLU A 5 -31.34 -6.04 -1.99
N LYS A 6 -30.29 -6.69 -1.48
CA LYS A 6 -29.33 -6.04 -0.58
C LYS A 6 -28.44 -5.04 -1.28
N LYS A 7 -28.14 -5.22 -2.58
CA LYS A 7 -27.39 -4.25 -3.38
C LYS A 7 -28.11 -2.89 -3.49
N LYS A 8 -29.43 -2.86 -3.51
CA LYS A 8 -30.23 -1.62 -3.53
C LYS A 8 -30.16 -0.80 -2.23
N LEU A 9 -29.78 -1.42 -1.12
CA LEU A 9 -29.69 -0.79 0.20
C LEU A 9 -28.28 -0.34 0.58
N ILE A 10 -27.26 -0.75 -0.19
CA ILE A 10 -25.85 -0.46 0.11
C ILE A 10 -25.33 0.59 -0.85
N THR A 11 -24.90 1.72 -0.32
CA THR A 11 -24.17 2.75 -1.09
C THR A 11 -22.68 2.56 -0.86
N PHE A 12 -21.99 2.08 -1.87
CA PHE A 12 -20.52 2.03 -1.84
C PHE A 12 -19.96 3.45 -1.84
N LYS A 13 -18.87 3.66 -1.11
CA LYS A 13 -18.19 4.95 -1.01
C LYS A 13 -16.73 4.88 -1.47
N TRP A 14 -16.14 3.70 -1.44
CA TRP A 14 -14.71 3.51 -1.65
C TRP A 14 -14.39 2.09 -2.14
N ILE A 15 -13.23 1.97 -2.74
CA ILE A 15 -12.59 0.71 -3.12
C ILE A 15 -11.26 0.63 -2.39
N ILE A 16 -10.95 -0.53 -1.80
CA ILE A 16 -9.61 -0.83 -1.31
C ILE A 16 -8.97 -1.77 -2.33
N SER A 17 -7.90 -1.32 -2.98
CA SER A 17 -7.06 -2.16 -3.81
C SER A 17 -5.89 -2.68 -2.99
N VAL A 18 -5.66 -3.98 -3.02
CA VAL A 18 -4.55 -4.61 -2.27
C VAL A 18 -3.49 -5.08 -3.24
N GLY A 19 -2.32 -4.45 -3.20
CA GLY A 19 -1.14 -4.86 -3.96
C GLY A 19 -0.56 -6.16 -3.40
N LEU A 20 -0.97 -7.30 -3.96
CA LEU A 20 -0.58 -8.61 -3.48
C LEU A 20 0.63 -9.16 -4.25
N PHE A 21 1.42 -10.06 -3.63
CA PHE A 21 2.61 -10.67 -4.23
C PHE A 21 3.62 -9.66 -4.78
N VAL A 22 3.86 -8.60 -4.00
CA VAL A 22 4.86 -7.54 -4.28
C VAL A 22 4.57 -6.76 -5.57
N GLN A 23 3.37 -6.81 -6.12
CA GLN A 23 2.99 -6.02 -7.30
C GLN A 23 1.72 -5.20 -7.06
N PRO A 24 1.61 -4.00 -7.64
CA PRO A 24 0.38 -3.21 -7.60
C PRO A 24 -0.77 -3.90 -8.34
N CYS A 25 -2.00 -3.51 -8.02
CA CYS A 25 -3.18 -3.87 -8.80
C CYS A 25 -3.17 -3.20 -10.19
N ASP A 26 -4.07 -3.62 -11.07
CA ASP A 26 -4.41 -2.90 -12.31
C ASP A 26 -5.20 -1.63 -11.95
N ILE A 27 -4.42 -0.62 -11.54
CA ILE A 27 -4.97 0.58 -10.92
C ILE A 27 -5.76 1.45 -11.90
N ASP A 28 -5.42 1.42 -13.19
CA ASP A 28 -6.12 2.21 -14.19
C ASP A 28 -7.58 1.77 -14.33
N ASN A 29 -7.82 0.47 -14.43
CA ASN A 29 -9.19 -0.08 -14.49
C ASN A 29 -9.96 0.16 -13.19
N ILE A 30 -9.27 0.09 -12.03
CA ILE A 30 -9.88 0.39 -10.74
C ILE A 30 -10.28 1.86 -10.65
N LEU A 31 -9.41 2.78 -11.08
CA LEU A 31 -9.68 4.21 -11.09
C LEU A 31 -10.80 4.58 -12.08
N GLU A 32 -10.87 3.94 -13.24
CA GLU A 32 -11.97 4.13 -14.20
C GLU A 32 -13.32 3.78 -13.56
N ILE A 33 -13.42 2.61 -12.93
CA ILE A 33 -14.63 2.19 -12.21
C ILE A 33 -14.96 3.15 -11.07
N ALA A 34 -13.95 3.54 -10.29
CA ALA A 34 -14.14 4.44 -9.16
C ALA A 34 -14.66 5.81 -9.60
N ASN A 35 -14.06 6.40 -10.64
CA ASN A 35 -14.47 7.69 -11.20
C ASN A 35 -15.90 7.64 -11.74
N ALA A 36 -16.26 6.60 -12.49
CA ALA A 36 -17.61 6.42 -13.03
C ALA A 36 -18.68 6.33 -11.92
N ASN A 37 -18.31 5.85 -10.75
CA ASN A 37 -19.21 5.66 -9.61
C ASN A 37 -19.01 6.67 -8.47
N LYS A 38 -18.14 7.67 -8.63
CA LYS A 38 -17.79 8.67 -7.60
C LYS A 38 -17.31 8.04 -6.30
N LEU A 39 -16.47 7.03 -6.42
CA LEU A 39 -15.84 6.33 -5.29
C LEU A 39 -14.39 6.82 -5.14
N TRP A 40 -13.89 6.78 -3.91
CA TRP A 40 -12.44 6.95 -3.71
C TRP A 40 -11.74 5.60 -3.74
N VAL A 41 -10.43 5.65 -3.99
CA VAL A 41 -9.59 4.46 -3.98
C VAL A 41 -8.52 4.61 -2.92
N LEU A 42 -8.43 3.59 -2.04
CA LEU A 42 -7.33 3.41 -1.11
C LEU A 42 -6.45 2.28 -1.65
N ASP A 43 -5.17 2.56 -1.84
CA ASP A 43 -4.16 1.55 -2.18
C ASP A 43 -3.53 0.98 -0.91
N ASP A 44 -3.82 -0.29 -0.62
CA ASP A 44 -3.11 -1.05 0.40
C ASP A 44 -1.79 -1.55 -0.20
N ALA A 45 -0.74 -0.77 0.03
CA ALA A 45 0.60 -1.04 -0.43
C ALA A 45 1.44 -1.88 0.54
N ALA A 46 0.82 -2.51 1.55
CA ALA A 46 1.55 -3.23 2.60
C ALA A 46 2.44 -4.37 2.07
N GLN A 47 2.13 -4.94 0.92
CA GLN A 47 2.95 -5.97 0.28
C GLN A 47 3.63 -5.50 -1.02
N SER A 48 3.19 -4.38 -1.60
CA SER A 48 3.70 -3.86 -2.87
C SER A 48 4.59 -2.62 -2.71
N PHE A 49 4.85 -2.17 -1.48
CA PHE A 49 5.68 -0.99 -1.23
C PHE A 49 7.06 -1.16 -1.86
N GLY A 50 7.46 -0.17 -2.67
CA GLY A 50 8.70 -0.20 -3.44
C GLY A 50 8.56 -0.69 -4.88
N SER A 51 7.49 -1.39 -5.24
CA SER A 51 7.16 -1.71 -6.63
C SER A 51 6.56 -0.50 -7.35
N SER A 52 6.36 -0.60 -8.66
CA SER A 52 5.79 0.49 -9.45
C SER A 52 4.75 0.01 -10.45
N TYR A 53 3.88 0.91 -10.87
CA TYR A 53 2.94 0.74 -11.97
C TYR A 53 3.02 1.96 -12.89
N LYS A 54 3.36 1.74 -14.17
CA LYS A 54 3.54 2.80 -15.18
C LYS A 54 4.37 3.98 -14.66
N ASN A 55 5.53 3.67 -14.06
CA ASN A 55 6.49 4.62 -13.48
C ASN A 55 6.01 5.37 -12.22
N LYS A 56 4.86 5.04 -11.65
CA LYS A 56 4.43 5.54 -10.35
C LYS A 56 4.71 4.49 -9.28
N ILE A 57 5.26 4.90 -8.16
CA ILE A 57 5.62 4.01 -7.04
C ILE A 57 4.35 3.62 -6.27
N SER A 58 4.24 2.35 -5.89
CA SER A 58 3.20 1.87 -4.96
C SER A 58 3.27 2.62 -3.64
N GLY A 59 2.12 3.09 -3.15
CA GLY A 59 2.01 4.11 -2.11
C GLY A 59 1.71 5.51 -2.66
N ASN A 60 1.74 5.70 -4.01
CA ASN A 60 1.36 6.96 -4.67
C ASN A 60 0.56 6.70 -5.96
N LEU A 61 -0.28 5.67 -5.93
CA LEU A 61 -1.08 5.26 -7.11
C LEU A 61 -2.49 5.83 -7.09
N CYS A 62 -3.01 6.15 -5.91
CA CYS A 62 -4.39 6.60 -5.67
C CYS A 62 -4.42 7.87 -4.83
N ASP A 63 -5.62 8.35 -4.49
CA ASP A 63 -5.83 9.52 -3.62
C ASP A 63 -5.22 9.32 -2.23
N ILE A 64 -5.30 8.07 -1.75
CA ILE A 64 -4.86 7.65 -0.44
C ILE A 64 -4.14 6.30 -0.60
N SER A 65 -3.04 6.15 0.11
CA SER A 65 -2.35 4.86 0.22
C SER A 65 -1.90 4.61 1.65
N ALA A 66 -1.81 3.35 2.01
CA ALA A 66 -1.28 2.92 3.30
C ALA A 66 -0.28 1.78 3.11
N THR A 67 0.73 1.73 3.96
CA THR A 67 1.67 0.62 4.00
C THR A 67 1.95 0.17 5.42
N SER A 68 2.44 -1.05 5.56
CA SER A 68 2.89 -1.62 6.83
C SER A 68 4.40 -1.74 6.84
N PHE A 69 4.99 -1.44 7.99
CA PHE A 69 6.41 -1.66 8.28
C PHE A 69 6.63 -2.83 9.25
N PHE A 70 5.64 -3.72 9.39
CA PHE A 70 5.83 -4.96 10.14
C PHE A 70 7.09 -5.70 9.65
N PRO A 71 7.87 -6.40 10.48
CA PRO A 71 9.20 -6.93 10.14
C PRO A 71 9.27 -7.77 8.87
N ALA A 72 8.20 -8.49 8.52
CA ALA A 72 8.13 -9.34 7.32
C ALA A 72 7.76 -8.58 6.03
N LYS A 73 7.52 -7.27 6.09
CA LYS A 73 7.13 -6.46 4.93
C LYS A 73 8.34 -6.08 4.06
N PRO A 74 8.12 -5.64 2.80
CA PRO A 74 9.21 -5.25 1.91
C PRO A 74 10.20 -4.28 2.55
N LEU A 75 9.70 -3.25 3.23
CA LEU A 75 10.45 -2.40 4.14
C LEU A 75 9.90 -2.60 5.56
N GLY A 76 10.55 -3.42 6.37
CA GLY A 76 10.11 -3.73 7.73
C GLY A 76 11.02 -3.11 8.80
N CYS A 77 10.43 -2.55 9.87
CA CYS A 77 11.12 -2.23 11.12
C CYS A 77 11.23 -3.47 12.02
N TYR A 78 11.56 -3.31 13.30
CA TYR A 78 11.73 -4.42 14.26
C TYR A 78 10.55 -4.52 15.25
N GLY A 79 9.39 -4.01 14.84
CA GLY A 79 8.14 -4.05 15.59
C GLY A 79 6.99 -3.58 14.68
N ASP A 80 5.92 -3.07 15.27
CA ASP A 80 4.81 -2.51 14.52
C ASP A 80 5.14 -1.11 13.97
N GLY A 81 4.67 -0.84 12.77
CA GLY A 81 4.78 0.44 12.11
C GLY A 81 4.03 0.46 10.80
N GLY A 82 3.77 1.65 10.30
CA GLY A 82 3.11 1.87 9.03
C GLY A 82 3.19 3.33 8.63
N ALA A 83 2.73 3.62 7.44
CA ALA A 83 2.61 4.98 6.93
C ALA A 83 1.35 5.14 6.09
N PHE A 84 0.84 6.35 6.11
CA PHE A 84 -0.25 6.83 5.28
C PHE A 84 0.31 7.87 4.31
N PHE A 85 -0.07 7.77 3.05
CA PHE A 85 0.40 8.67 1.99
C PHE A 85 -0.80 9.31 1.28
N THR A 86 -0.69 10.59 1.00
CA THR A 86 -1.65 11.33 0.17
C THR A 86 -1.01 12.59 -0.39
N ASN A 87 -1.45 13.00 -1.57
CA ASN A 87 -1.14 14.32 -2.14
C ASN A 87 -2.24 15.36 -1.86
N ASN A 88 -3.31 14.96 -1.16
CA ASN A 88 -4.41 15.84 -0.79
C ASN A 88 -4.19 16.39 0.63
N GLU A 89 -4.03 17.71 0.73
CA GLU A 89 -3.77 18.39 2.01
C GLU A 89 -4.89 18.19 3.03
N ASN A 90 -6.15 18.10 2.61
CA ASN A 90 -7.27 17.87 3.53
C ASN A 90 -7.20 16.43 4.13
N TYR A 91 -6.90 15.43 3.30
CA TYR A 91 -6.72 14.07 3.79
C TYR A 91 -5.52 13.97 4.73
N TYR A 92 -4.41 14.65 4.40
CA TYR A 92 -3.26 14.76 5.28
C TYR A 92 -3.63 15.34 6.64
N LYS A 93 -4.32 16.48 6.69
CA LYS A 93 -4.75 17.13 7.95
C LYS A 93 -5.64 16.22 8.79
N ILE A 94 -6.58 15.51 8.15
CA ILE A 94 -7.46 14.55 8.84
C ILE A 94 -6.65 13.40 9.43
N ALA A 95 -5.79 12.78 8.63
CA ALA A 95 -4.96 11.65 9.06
C ALA A 95 -3.97 12.07 10.15
N TYR A 96 -3.34 13.24 10.00
CA TYR A 96 -2.42 13.81 10.99
C TYR A 96 -3.10 14.06 12.33
N SER A 97 -4.30 14.62 12.36
CA SER A 97 -5.06 14.77 13.58
C SER A 97 -5.48 13.41 14.16
N ALA A 98 -5.99 12.51 13.33
CA ALA A 98 -6.50 11.21 13.78
C ALA A 98 -5.43 10.34 14.42
N HIS A 99 -4.18 10.30 13.88
CA HIS A 99 -3.09 9.51 14.47
C HIS A 99 -2.52 10.11 15.78
N LEU A 100 -2.85 11.35 16.07
CA LEU A 100 -2.52 12.08 17.30
C LEU A 100 -3.75 12.27 18.19
N HIS A 101 -4.52 11.22 18.43
CA HIS A 101 -5.72 11.22 19.28
C HIS A 101 -6.87 12.11 18.79
N GLY A 102 -6.86 12.56 17.54
CA GLY A 102 -7.85 13.51 17.02
C GLY A 102 -7.58 14.97 17.37
N MET A 103 -6.32 15.30 17.74
CA MET A 103 -5.90 16.63 18.16
C MET A 103 -6.25 17.70 17.13
N GLY A 104 -6.79 18.81 17.58
CA GLY A 104 -7.07 20.03 16.82
C GLY A 104 -5.87 20.97 16.72
N SER A 105 -6.14 22.25 16.55
CA SER A 105 -5.10 23.30 16.45
C SER A 105 -4.35 23.54 17.76
N ASN A 106 -4.98 23.30 18.90
CA ASN A 106 -4.41 23.47 20.23
C ASN A 106 -4.24 22.13 20.93
N LYS A 107 -3.26 22.05 21.84
CA LYS A 107 -2.88 20.82 22.55
C LYS A 107 -4.01 20.12 23.31
N TYR A 108 -5.03 20.86 23.75
CA TYR A 108 -6.14 20.34 24.56
C TYR A 108 -7.47 20.34 23.82
N GLU A 109 -7.45 20.62 22.50
CA GLU A 109 -8.64 20.57 21.64
C GLU A 109 -8.59 19.30 20.79
N TYR A 110 -9.74 18.66 20.64
CA TYR A 110 -9.89 17.44 19.86
C TYR A 110 -11.03 17.64 18.88
N ASP A 111 -10.70 17.69 17.59
CA ASP A 111 -11.67 17.95 16.52
C ASP A 111 -12.40 16.68 16.07
N ARG A 112 -11.84 15.52 16.40
CA ARG A 112 -12.36 14.21 15.96
C ARG A 112 -11.93 13.07 16.85
N ILE A 113 -12.58 11.92 16.69
CA ILE A 113 -12.12 10.68 17.29
C ILE A 113 -10.81 10.25 16.61
N GLY A 114 -9.80 9.93 17.39
CA GLY A 114 -8.49 9.49 16.92
C GLY A 114 -7.91 8.39 17.78
N MET A 115 -6.67 8.05 17.50
CA MET A 115 -5.93 7.00 18.21
C MET A 115 -4.47 7.43 18.45
N ASN A 116 -3.75 6.68 19.26
CA ASN A 116 -2.31 6.76 19.28
C ASN A 116 -1.75 5.96 18.09
N GLY A 117 -1.59 6.62 16.95
CA GLY A 117 -1.06 6.03 15.72
C GLY A 117 0.38 6.45 15.41
N ARG A 118 1.12 6.92 16.41
CA ARG A 118 2.52 7.31 16.23
C ARG A 118 3.42 6.09 16.06
N ILE A 119 4.40 6.19 15.16
CA ILE A 119 5.48 5.22 15.12
C ILE A 119 6.48 5.51 16.24
N ASP A 120 6.98 4.47 16.89
CA ASP A 120 8.02 4.62 17.90
C ASP A 120 9.33 5.11 17.28
N THR A 121 10.02 6.02 17.98
CA THR A 121 11.27 6.64 17.50
C THR A 121 12.35 5.60 17.16
N ILE A 122 12.44 4.51 17.93
CA ILE A 122 13.37 3.40 17.66
C ILE A 122 13.05 2.75 16.30
N GLN A 123 11.77 2.48 16.03
CA GLN A 123 11.34 1.89 14.76
C GLN A 123 11.60 2.83 13.59
N ALA A 124 11.35 4.12 13.78
CA ALA A 124 11.65 5.15 12.77
C ALA A 124 13.15 5.22 12.46
N ALA A 125 14.03 5.16 13.47
CA ALA A 125 15.48 5.15 13.29
C ALA A 125 15.95 3.93 12.48
N ILE A 126 15.40 2.74 12.77
CA ILE A 126 15.68 1.51 12.01
C ILE A 126 15.25 1.66 10.54
N LEU A 127 14.06 2.21 10.29
CA LEU A 127 13.54 2.43 8.94
C LEU A 127 14.42 3.39 8.14
N ILE A 128 14.91 4.47 8.76
CA ILE A 128 15.82 5.43 8.11
C ILE A 128 17.08 4.73 7.59
N GLU A 129 17.69 3.85 8.39
CA GLU A 129 18.87 3.10 7.95
C GLU A 129 18.54 2.08 6.85
N LYS A 130 17.43 1.35 6.99
CA LYS A 130 16.99 0.38 5.98
C LYS A 130 16.59 1.02 4.65
N LEU A 131 16.05 2.22 4.67
CA LEU A 131 15.73 2.97 3.44
C LEU A 131 16.96 3.24 2.57
N LYS A 132 18.15 3.41 3.16
CA LYS A 132 19.40 3.65 2.43
C LYS A 132 19.75 2.49 1.48
N ILE A 133 19.42 1.27 1.85
CA ILE A 133 19.70 0.06 1.08
C ILE A 133 18.48 -0.54 0.38
N PHE A 134 17.29 -0.02 0.66
CA PHE A 134 16.02 -0.60 0.21
C PHE A 134 15.94 -0.79 -1.31
N LYS A 135 16.37 0.19 -2.08
CA LYS A 135 16.39 0.10 -3.55
C LYS A 135 17.27 -1.05 -4.04
N SER A 136 18.44 -1.26 -3.45
CA SER A 136 19.33 -2.36 -3.82
C SER A 136 18.76 -3.73 -3.42
N GLU A 137 18.03 -3.79 -2.30
CA GLU A 137 17.33 -5.01 -1.90
C GLU A 137 16.19 -5.38 -2.86
N LEU A 138 15.43 -4.40 -3.34
CA LEU A 138 14.38 -4.64 -4.35
C LEU A 138 14.96 -5.20 -5.64
N ILE A 139 16.08 -4.65 -6.12
CA ILE A 139 16.77 -5.16 -7.32
C ILE A 139 17.20 -6.62 -7.11
N LYS A 140 17.84 -6.94 -5.99
CA LYS A 140 18.26 -8.32 -5.68
C LYS A 140 17.09 -9.28 -5.59
N ARG A 141 15.95 -8.87 -5.04
CA ARG A 141 14.74 -9.69 -4.99
C ARG A 141 14.21 -9.98 -6.38
N SER A 142 14.18 -8.99 -7.27
CA SER A 142 13.77 -9.17 -8.66
C SER A 142 14.72 -10.12 -9.43
N GLU A 143 16.03 -9.95 -9.25
CA GLU A 143 17.04 -10.84 -9.83
C GLU A 143 16.86 -12.30 -9.36
N LEU A 144 16.60 -12.48 -8.06
CA LEU A 144 16.35 -13.80 -7.48
C LEU A 144 15.05 -14.41 -8.01
N ALA A 145 13.98 -13.64 -8.15
CA ALA A 145 12.72 -14.09 -8.73
C ALA A 145 12.89 -14.57 -10.17
N GLU A 146 13.63 -13.82 -11.00
CA GLU A 146 13.94 -14.24 -12.38
C GLU A 146 14.86 -15.45 -12.44
N TYR A 147 15.77 -15.62 -11.45
CA TYR A 147 16.58 -16.83 -11.34
C TYR A 147 15.71 -18.06 -11.06
N TYR A 148 14.80 -17.99 -10.06
CA TYR A 148 13.87 -19.08 -9.78
C TYR A 148 12.98 -19.40 -10.98
N LYS A 149 12.47 -18.39 -11.65
CA LYS A 149 11.62 -18.57 -12.83
C LYS A 149 12.35 -19.36 -13.94
N ARG A 150 13.61 -19.01 -14.24
CA ARG A 150 14.42 -19.75 -15.21
C ARG A 150 14.62 -21.20 -14.81
N GLN A 151 15.01 -21.46 -13.54
CA GLN A 151 15.22 -22.80 -13.04
C GLN A 151 13.96 -23.68 -13.14
N PHE A 152 12.79 -23.15 -12.82
CA PHE A 152 11.52 -23.89 -12.96
C PHE A 152 11.16 -24.18 -14.42
N LEU A 153 11.46 -23.28 -15.35
CA LEU A 153 11.25 -23.52 -16.78
C LEU A 153 12.21 -24.61 -17.30
N ASP A 154 13.48 -24.57 -16.91
CA ASP A 154 14.51 -25.56 -17.32
C ASP A 154 14.19 -26.97 -16.81
N LEU A 155 13.56 -27.07 -15.64
CA LEU A 155 13.13 -28.36 -15.08
C LEU A 155 11.89 -28.96 -15.77
N GLY A 156 11.27 -28.23 -16.71
CA GLY A 156 10.07 -28.69 -17.43
C GLY A 156 8.86 -28.97 -16.53
N THR A 157 8.77 -28.27 -15.38
CA THR A 157 7.70 -28.46 -14.42
C THR A 157 6.39 -27.81 -14.89
N ASN A 158 5.24 -28.41 -14.54
CA ASN A 158 3.91 -27.82 -14.78
C ASN A 158 3.50 -26.79 -13.70
N ILE A 159 4.46 -26.17 -13.03
CA ILE A 159 4.21 -25.17 -11.99
C ILE A 159 3.79 -23.88 -12.66
N LYS A 160 2.65 -23.33 -12.25
CA LYS A 160 2.22 -21.99 -12.64
C LYS A 160 2.98 -20.95 -11.82
N LEU A 161 3.81 -20.17 -12.47
CA LEU A 161 4.54 -19.08 -11.85
C LEU A 161 3.68 -17.80 -11.83
N PRO A 162 3.85 -16.94 -10.81
CA PRO A 162 3.22 -15.63 -10.78
C PRO A 162 3.57 -14.82 -12.04
N LYS A 163 2.59 -14.09 -12.55
CA LYS A 163 2.79 -13.16 -13.67
C LYS A 163 2.74 -11.74 -13.18
N VAL A 164 3.72 -10.95 -13.55
CA VAL A 164 3.67 -9.50 -13.32
C VAL A 164 2.74 -8.89 -14.36
N ILE A 165 1.78 -8.06 -13.91
CA ILE A 165 0.84 -7.40 -14.83
C ILE A 165 1.59 -6.37 -15.69
N SER A 166 1.05 -6.10 -16.88
CA SER A 166 1.65 -5.15 -17.81
C SER A 166 1.80 -3.76 -17.18
N GLY A 167 2.98 -3.19 -17.30
CA GLY A 167 3.32 -1.88 -16.72
C GLY A 167 3.68 -1.89 -15.24
N ALA A 168 3.61 -3.04 -14.54
CA ALA A 168 4.05 -3.15 -13.16
C ALA A 168 5.48 -3.68 -13.03
N THR A 169 6.11 -3.38 -11.89
CA THR A 169 7.30 -4.07 -11.38
C THR A 169 6.94 -4.81 -10.09
N SER A 170 7.67 -5.80 -9.74
CA SER A 170 7.54 -6.52 -8.46
C SER A 170 8.91 -6.67 -7.80
#